data_ecef7c91feae017e33d0bef994d976ab
#
_entry.id   ecef7c91feae017e33d0bef994d976ab
#
_cell.length_a   1.000
_cell.length_b   1.000
_cell.length_c   1.000
_cell.angle_alpha   90.00
_cell.angle_beta   90.00
_cell.angle_gamma   90.00
#
_symmetry.space_group_name_H-M   'P 1'
#
loop_
_entity.id
_entity.type
_entity.pdbx_description
1 polymer ?
#
loop_
_entity_poly.entity_id
_entity_poly.type
_entity_poly.pdbx_seq_one_letter_code
_entity_poly.pdbx_strand_id
1 'polypeptide(L)'
;MRALLAIIRCDLLLVIRRKSEVLTALFFFVVVTSLFPLGIGADAALLRKIAPGVLWVAALLSTLLGLQRMFAADYQDGALEQLALSPQPMVLLVTGKIIAHWVVCGLPLVILAPIIGVQYDLDVSSLYVLIGTLLLGTPVLSLIGSVGAALTLGVRGGSVLLSLLILPLYIPVLIFGAGAVYAQSVGLDASGHFSLLGALLILALACVPWVSSAAVKIAIE
;
A
#
# COMPACT_ATOMS: atom_id res chain seq x y z
N MET A 1 -6.50 -21.03 10.38
CA MET A 1 -7.51 -19.96 10.29
C MET A 1 -7.69 -19.19 11.59
N ARG A 2 -7.89 -19.82 12.78
CA ARG A 2 -8.08 -19.09 14.06
C ARG A 2 -6.89 -18.21 14.43
N ALA A 3 -5.65 -18.68 14.24
CA ALA A 3 -4.45 -17.91 14.53
C ALA A 3 -4.29 -16.67 13.63
N LEU A 4 -4.52 -16.81 12.32
CA LEU A 4 -4.49 -15.69 11.37
C LEU A 4 -5.49 -14.60 11.76
N LEU A 5 -6.73 -14.98 12.05
CA LEU A 5 -7.78 -14.05 12.48
C LEU A 5 -7.43 -13.37 13.82
N ALA A 6 -6.81 -14.09 14.75
CA ALA A 6 -6.38 -13.54 16.02
C ALA A 6 -5.29 -12.47 15.83
N ILE A 7 -4.31 -12.70 14.92
CA ILE A 7 -3.25 -11.75 14.62
C ILE A 7 -3.82 -10.51 13.96
N ILE A 8 -4.63 -10.68 12.89
CA ILE A 8 -5.26 -9.55 12.22
C ILE A 8 -6.09 -8.73 13.21
N ARG A 9 -6.87 -9.38 14.08
CA ARG A 9 -7.66 -8.69 15.11
C ARG A 9 -6.78 -7.96 16.12
N CYS A 10 -5.68 -8.56 16.54
CA CYS A 10 -4.73 -7.94 17.48
C CYS A 10 -4.10 -6.69 16.86
N ASP A 11 -3.59 -6.79 15.62
CA ASP A 11 -2.99 -5.66 14.90
C ASP A 11 -4.01 -4.55 14.64
N LEU A 12 -5.24 -4.89 14.20
CA LEU A 12 -6.31 -3.91 14.02
C LEU A 12 -6.68 -3.19 15.33
N LEU A 13 -6.72 -3.89 16.45
CA LEU A 13 -6.97 -3.28 17.78
C LEU A 13 -5.83 -2.35 18.20
N LEU A 14 -4.58 -2.73 17.93
CA LEU A 14 -3.41 -1.88 18.17
C LEU A 14 -3.46 -0.61 17.33
N VAL A 15 -3.85 -0.73 16.07
CA VAL A 15 -4.02 0.42 15.15
C VAL A 15 -5.14 1.36 15.63
N ILE A 16 -6.27 0.82 16.09
CA ILE A 16 -7.35 1.64 16.66
C ILE A 16 -6.87 2.44 17.88
N ARG A 17 -5.92 1.92 18.63
CA ARG A 17 -5.27 2.62 19.75
C ARG A 17 -4.22 3.64 19.27
N ARG A 18 -3.58 3.42 18.13
CA ARG A 18 -2.56 4.29 17.51
C ARG A 18 -3.10 5.07 16.31
N LYS A 19 -4.28 5.68 16.46
CA LYS A 19 -5.00 6.41 15.37
C LYS A 19 -4.14 7.43 14.61
N SER A 20 -3.17 8.03 15.29
CA SER A 20 -2.28 9.04 14.68
C SER A 20 -1.49 8.51 13.49
N GLU A 21 -1.16 7.23 13.45
CA GLU A 21 -0.35 6.62 12.39
C GLU A 21 -1.14 6.47 11.09
N VAL A 22 -2.37 5.97 11.21
CA VAL A 22 -3.31 5.86 10.08
C VAL A 22 -3.69 7.23 9.56
N LEU A 23 -4.01 8.14 10.47
CA LEU A 23 -4.35 9.52 10.13
C LEU A 23 -3.21 10.22 9.40
N THR A 24 -1.95 9.97 9.75
CA THR A 24 -0.80 10.58 9.06
C THR A 24 -0.74 10.16 7.59
N ALA A 25 -0.89 8.86 7.27
CA ALA A 25 -0.87 8.38 5.89
C ALA A 25 -2.06 8.91 5.08
N LEU A 26 -3.25 8.90 5.67
CA LEU A 26 -4.46 9.41 5.02
C LEU A 26 -4.41 10.94 4.83
N PHE A 27 -3.97 11.65 5.86
CA PHE A 27 -3.79 13.10 5.79
C PHE A 27 -2.76 13.48 4.71
N PHE A 28 -1.64 12.76 4.65
CA PHE A 28 -0.64 12.94 3.60
C PHE A 28 -1.27 12.75 2.20
N PHE A 29 -2.05 11.68 2.00
CA PHE A 29 -2.73 11.42 0.73
C PHE A 29 -3.66 12.58 0.35
N VAL A 30 -4.53 13.00 1.27
CA VAL A 30 -5.48 14.10 1.03
C VAL A 30 -4.76 15.42 0.75
N VAL A 31 -3.75 15.76 1.57
CA VAL A 31 -3.00 17.01 1.40
C VAL A 31 -2.27 17.03 0.06
N VAL A 32 -1.49 15.98 -0.24
CA VAL A 32 -0.72 15.93 -1.50
C VAL A 32 -1.64 16.03 -2.70
N THR A 33 -2.72 15.24 -2.73
CA THR A 33 -3.64 15.26 -3.86
C THR A 33 -4.41 16.58 -3.98
N SER A 34 -4.76 17.25 -2.88
CA SER A 34 -5.47 18.52 -2.93
C SER A 34 -4.57 19.71 -3.26
N LEU A 35 -3.26 19.64 -3.01
CA LEU A 35 -2.32 20.71 -3.36
C LEU A 35 -2.20 20.92 -4.87
N PHE A 36 -2.34 19.89 -5.69
CA PHE A 36 -2.25 20.04 -7.15
C PHE A 36 -3.37 20.88 -7.75
N PRO A 37 -4.67 20.63 -7.49
CA PRO A 37 -5.75 21.53 -7.94
C PRO A 37 -5.60 22.96 -7.42
N LEU A 38 -5.14 23.13 -6.18
CA LEU A 38 -4.92 24.47 -5.62
C LEU A 38 -3.74 25.19 -6.27
N GLY A 39 -2.68 24.48 -6.63
CA GLY A 39 -1.48 25.05 -7.24
C GLY A 39 -1.59 25.31 -8.74
N ILE A 40 -2.34 24.48 -9.46
CA ILE A 40 -2.54 24.56 -10.92
C ILE A 40 -3.69 25.53 -11.25
N GLY A 41 -4.66 25.67 -10.34
CA GLY A 41 -5.89 26.42 -10.57
C GLY A 41 -7.00 25.57 -11.22
N ALA A 42 -8.06 26.25 -11.71
CA ALA A 42 -9.31 25.62 -12.16
C ALA A 42 -9.28 25.10 -13.62
N ASP A 43 -8.12 24.70 -14.14
CA ASP A 43 -8.03 24.09 -15.48
C ASP A 43 -8.45 22.61 -15.40
N ALA A 44 -9.73 22.35 -15.64
CA ALA A 44 -10.30 21.01 -15.60
C ALA A 44 -9.64 20.03 -16.60
N ALA A 45 -9.22 20.50 -17.77
CA ALA A 45 -8.59 19.64 -18.78
C ALA A 45 -7.22 19.16 -18.32
N LEU A 46 -6.43 20.05 -17.73
CA LEU A 46 -5.12 19.71 -17.18
C LEU A 46 -5.26 18.81 -15.93
N LEU A 47 -6.21 19.12 -15.04
CA LEU A 47 -6.46 18.32 -13.84
C LEU A 47 -6.85 16.88 -14.18
N ARG A 48 -7.77 16.67 -15.13
CA ARG A 48 -8.12 15.31 -15.61
C ARG A 48 -6.90 14.56 -16.17
N LYS A 49 -6.05 15.23 -16.92
CA LYS A 49 -4.87 14.63 -17.54
C LYS A 49 -3.84 14.14 -16.52
N ILE A 50 -3.62 14.90 -15.44
CA ILE A 50 -2.62 14.56 -14.42
C ILE A 50 -3.18 13.66 -13.30
N ALA A 51 -4.50 13.62 -13.12
CA ALA A 51 -5.17 12.89 -12.04
C ALA A 51 -4.68 11.44 -11.86
N PRO A 52 -4.57 10.60 -12.91
CA PRO A 52 -4.14 9.22 -12.76
C PRO A 52 -2.76 9.11 -12.10
N GLY A 53 -1.80 9.89 -12.56
CA GLY A 53 -0.45 9.90 -12.01
C GLY A 53 -0.40 10.43 -10.57
N VAL A 54 -1.02 11.56 -10.31
CA VAL A 54 -1.02 12.21 -9.00
C VAL A 54 -1.66 11.32 -7.94
N LEU A 55 -2.85 10.75 -8.22
CA LEU A 55 -3.58 9.89 -7.29
C LEU A 55 -2.80 8.61 -6.98
N TRP A 56 -2.20 8.00 -7.98
CA TRP A 56 -1.41 6.79 -7.80
C TRP A 56 -0.08 7.04 -7.08
N VAL A 57 0.64 8.12 -7.42
CA VAL A 57 1.88 8.49 -6.71
C VAL A 57 1.58 8.82 -5.25
N ALA A 58 0.51 9.57 -4.98
CA ALA A 58 0.11 9.89 -3.61
C ALA A 58 -0.30 8.63 -2.82
N ALA A 59 -1.02 7.68 -3.44
CA ALA A 59 -1.39 6.41 -2.81
C ALA A 59 -0.15 5.55 -2.49
N LEU A 60 0.80 5.46 -3.42
CA LEU A 60 2.06 4.77 -3.25
C LEU A 60 2.87 5.36 -2.08
N LEU A 61 3.05 6.67 -2.04
CA LEU A 61 3.82 7.34 -0.99
C LEU A 61 3.12 7.21 0.37
N SER A 62 1.79 7.31 0.41
CA SER A 62 0.99 7.11 1.64
C SER A 62 1.13 5.68 2.17
N THR A 63 1.09 4.68 1.29
CA THR A 63 1.32 3.28 1.68
C THR A 63 2.74 3.09 2.23
N LEU A 64 3.74 3.71 1.60
CA LEU A 64 5.14 3.64 2.03
C LEU A 64 5.35 4.20 3.45
N LEU A 65 4.65 5.28 3.82
CA LEU A 65 4.69 5.84 5.19
C LEU A 65 4.20 4.83 6.24
N GLY A 66 3.16 4.07 5.95
CA GLY A 66 2.64 3.02 6.84
C GLY A 66 3.59 1.84 7.01
N LEU A 67 4.34 1.49 5.95
CA LEU A 67 5.25 0.34 5.95
C LEU A 67 6.39 0.44 6.95
N GLN A 68 6.90 1.63 7.20
CA GLN A 68 8.04 1.86 8.11
C GLN A 68 7.79 1.30 9.51
N ARG A 69 6.53 1.15 9.89
CA ARG A 69 6.12 0.71 11.23
C ARG A 69 5.56 -0.71 11.27
N MET A 70 5.39 -1.36 10.11
CA MET A 70 4.74 -2.67 9.99
C MET A 70 5.33 -3.73 10.94
N PHE A 71 6.65 -3.76 11.07
CA PHE A 71 7.37 -4.69 11.94
C PHE A 71 8.19 -3.98 13.03
N ALA A 72 8.48 -2.69 12.87
CA ALA A 72 9.43 -1.97 13.71
C ALA A 72 9.02 -1.92 15.20
N ALA A 73 7.72 -1.73 15.48
CA ALA A 73 7.23 -1.70 16.86
C ALA A 73 7.39 -3.07 17.53
N ASP A 74 7.00 -4.14 16.86
CA ASP A 74 7.10 -5.49 17.41
C ASP A 74 8.55 -5.97 17.56
N TYR A 75 9.44 -5.47 16.70
CA TYR A 75 10.88 -5.71 16.83
C TYR A 75 11.45 -5.00 18.05
N GLN A 76 11.11 -3.73 18.27
CA GLN A 76 11.57 -2.95 19.42
C GLN A 76 11.05 -3.48 20.75
N ASP A 77 9.83 -3.98 20.78
CA ASP A 77 9.18 -4.54 21.98
C ASP A 77 9.54 -6.02 22.23
N GLY A 78 10.37 -6.65 21.37
CA GLY A 78 10.72 -8.08 21.46
C GLY A 78 9.56 -9.03 21.13
N ALA A 79 8.45 -8.52 20.63
CA ALA A 79 7.27 -9.32 20.29
C ALA A 79 7.51 -10.24 19.08
N LEU A 80 8.36 -9.82 18.11
CA LEU A 80 8.72 -10.66 16.97
C LEU A 80 9.48 -11.92 17.37
N GLU A 81 10.38 -11.83 18.37
CA GLU A 81 11.12 -12.96 18.91
C GLU A 81 10.18 -13.94 19.60
N GLN A 82 9.22 -13.44 20.41
CA GLN A 82 8.21 -14.27 21.06
C GLN A 82 7.30 -14.95 20.03
N LEU A 83 6.93 -14.24 18.96
CA LEU A 83 6.15 -14.80 17.85
C LEU A 83 6.93 -15.88 17.09
N ALA A 84 8.25 -15.73 16.93
CA ALA A 84 9.10 -16.74 16.29
C ALA A 84 9.20 -18.04 17.10
N LEU A 85 9.11 -17.94 18.44
CA LEU A 85 9.06 -19.09 19.35
C LEU A 85 7.68 -19.74 19.42
N SER A 86 6.65 -19.12 18.83
CA SER A 86 5.30 -19.67 18.83
C SER A 86 5.21 -20.93 17.95
N PRO A 87 4.28 -21.87 18.22
CA PRO A 87 4.09 -23.07 17.41
C PRO A 87 3.48 -22.78 16.02
N GLN A 88 3.17 -21.50 15.72
CA GLN A 88 2.56 -21.11 14.46
C GLN A 88 3.63 -20.83 13.38
N PRO A 89 3.39 -21.19 12.11
CA PRO A 89 4.36 -20.88 11.05
C PRO A 89 4.49 -19.35 10.88
N MET A 90 5.74 -18.88 10.83
CA MET A 90 6.06 -17.45 10.69
C MET A 90 5.42 -16.80 9.44
N VAL A 91 5.27 -17.57 8.36
CA VAL A 91 4.56 -17.12 7.14
C VAL A 91 3.13 -16.68 7.46
N LEU A 92 2.43 -17.40 8.33
CA LEU A 92 1.05 -17.09 8.70
C LEU A 92 0.97 -15.81 9.53
N LEU A 93 1.95 -15.59 10.41
CA LEU A 93 2.07 -14.39 11.23
C LEU A 93 2.33 -13.15 10.36
N VAL A 94 3.30 -13.26 9.45
CA VAL A 94 3.65 -12.19 8.50
C VAL A 94 2.48 -11.88 7.56
N THR A 95 1.80 -12.90 7.04
CA THR A 95 0.61 -12.70 6.20
C THR A 95 -0.50 -11.94 6.96
N GLY A 96 -0.71 -12.26 8.23
CA GLY A 96 -1.65 -11.54 9.07
C GLY A 96 -1.33 -10.05 9.19
N LYS A 97 -0.05 -9.70 9.38
CA LYS A 97 0.42 -8.31 9.44
C LYS A 97 0.29 -7.57 8.10
N ILE A 98 0.57 -8.24 6.99
CA ILE A 98 0.38 -7.67 5.66
C ILE A 98 -1.08 -7.33 5.41
N ILE A 99 -2.00 -8.25 5.74
CA ILE A 99 -3.44 -8.02 5.61
C ILE A 99 -3.89 -6.87 6.52
N ALA A 100 -3.45 -6.85 7.77
CA ALA A 100 -3.76 -5.77 8.71
C ALA A 100 -3.26 -4.41 8.18
N HIS A 101 -2.03 -4.33 7.67
CA HIS A 101 -1.48 -3.13 7.04
C HIS A 101 -2.33 -2.68 5.85
N TRP A 102 -2.71 -3.59 4.95
CA TRP A 102 -3.54 -3.25 3.81
C TRP A 102 -4.92 -2.72 4.23
N VAL A 103 -5.57 -3.37 5.19
CA VAL A 103 -6.88 -2.91 5.70
C VAL A 103 -6.79 -1.52 6.33
N VAL A 104 -5.66 -1.22 6.98
CA VAL A 104 -5.46 0.04 7.70
C VAL A 104 -4.97 1.17 6.80
N CYS A 105 -4.05 0.90 5.89
CA CYS A 105 -3.44 1.91 5.03
C CYS A 105 -4.05 1.88 3.61
N GLY A 106 -4.18 0.71 2.99
CA GLY A 106 -4.62 0.58 1.60
C GLY A 106 -6.12 0.80 1.41
N LEU A 107 -6.95 0.12 2.21
CA LEU A 107 -8.41 0.18 2.06
C LEU A 107 -8.98 1.60 2.23
N PRO A 108 -8.57 2.41 3.22
CA PRO A 108 -9.04 3.78 3.32
C PRO A 108 -8.64 4.67 2.14
N LEU A 109 -7.48 4.42 1.50
CA LEU A 109 -7.09 5.13 0.27
C LEU A 109 -8.07 4.82 -0.87
N VAL A 110 -8.47 3.55 -1.02
CA VAL A 110 -9.48 3.13 -2.01
C VAL A 110 -10.82 3.84 -1.78
N ILE A 111 -11.21 4.03 -0.53
CA ILE A 111 -12.46 4.70 -0.16
C ILE A 111 -12.38 6.21 -0.41
N LEU A 112 -11.24 6.85 -0.15
CA LEU A 112 -11.03 8.29 -0.33
C LEU A 112 -10.78 8.67 -1.79
N ALA A 113 -10.20 7.78 -2.59
CA ALA A 113 -9.81 8.05 -3.97
C ALA A 113 -10.95 8.58 -4.86
N PRO A 114 -12.19 8.02 -4.83
CA PRO A 114 -13.28 8.57 -5.63
C PRO A 114 -13.69 9.98 -5.21
N ILE A 115 -13.63 10.30 -3.92
CA ILE A 115 -13.94 11.64 -3.41
C ILE A 115 -12.94 12.67 -3.99
N ILE A 116 -11.67 12.31 -3.97
CA ILE A 116 -10.60 13.16 -4.52
C ILE A 116 -10.65 13.15 -6.05
N GLY A 117 -11.01 12.01 -6.68
CA GLY A 117 -11.16 11.93 -8.13
C GLY A 117 -12.22 12.90 -8.68
N VAL A 118 -13.28 13.17 -7.93
CA VAL A 118 -14.27 14.21 -8.26
C VAL A 118 -13.62 15.61 -8.24
N GLN A 119 -12.68 15.87 -7.32
CA GLN A 119 -11.93 17.14 -7.27
C GLN A 119 -11.08 17.37 -8.52
N TYR A 120 -10.66 16.30 -9.20
CA TYR A 120 -9.95 16.34 -10.47
C TYR A 120 -10.87 16.29 -11.70
N ASP A 121 -12.18 16.40 -11.50
CA ASP A 121 -13.19 16.35 -12.54
C ASP A 121 -13.12 15.06 -13.39
N LEU A 122 -12.79 13.92 -12.73
CA LEU A 122 -12.82 12.62 -13.39
C LEU A 122 -14.26 12.19 -13.65
N ASP A 123 -14.50 11.65 -14.84
CA ASP A 123 -15.79 11.05 -15.18
C ASP A 123 -16.06 9.75 -14.39
N VAL A 124 -17.32 9.37 -14.30
CA VAL A 124 -17.76 8.23 -13.49
C VAL A 124 -17.08 6.92 -13.92
N SER A 125 -16.85 6.72 -15.21
CA SER A 125 -16.18 5.54 -15.73
C SER A 125 -14.73 5.45 -15.28
N SER A 126 -13.99 6.56 -15.33
CA SER A 126 -12.60 6.66 -14.82
C SER A 126 -12.53 6.48 -13.29
N LEU A 127 -13.55 6.93 -12.54
CA LEU A 127 -13.63 6.68 -11.10
C LEU A 127 -13.76 5.19 -10.77
N TYR A 128 -14.59 4.44 -11.50
CA TYR A 128 -14.68 2.98 -11.31
C TYR A 128 -13.37 2.28 -11.62
N VAL A 129 -12.67 2.68 -12.69
CA VAL A 129 -11.35 2.14 -13.02
C VAL A 129 -10.33 2.49 -11.94
N LEU A 130 -10.36 3.72 -11.41
CA LEU A 130 -9.49 4.14 -10.30
C LEU A 130 -9.71 3.28 -9.05
N ILE A 131 -10.95 3.08 -8.64
CA ILE A 131 -11.30 2.22 -7.49
C ILE A 131 -10.81 0.79 -7.73
N GLY A 132 -11.11 0.22 -8.89
CA GLY A 132 -10.73 -1.16 -9.23
C GLY A 132 -9.22 -1.36 -9.26
N THR A 133 -8.49 -0.44 -9.87
CA THR A 133 -7.01 -0.51 -9.93
C THR A 133 -6.37 -0.32 -8.56
N LEU A 134 -6.85 0.61 -7.74
CA LEU A 134 -6.37 0.78 -6.37
C LEU A 134 -6.70 -0.45 -5.50
N LEU A 135 -7.87 -1.06 -5.67
CA LEU A 135 -8.25 -2.27 -4.94
C LEU A 135 -7.33 -3.44 -5.25
N LEU A 136 -6.87 -3.57 -6.50
CA LEU A 136 -5.90 -4.60 -6.91
C LEU A 136 -4.46 -4.21 -6.57
N GLY A 137 -4.09 -2.95 -6.73
CA GLY A 137 -2.71 -2.51 -6.61
C GLY A 137 -2.27 -2.24 -5.17
N THR A 138 -3.14 -1.69 -4.30
CA THR A 138 -2.75 -1.41 -2.91
C THR A 138 -2.39 -2.67 -2.09
N PRO A 139 -3.02 -3.86 -2.30
CA PRO A 139 -2.52 -5.09 -1.71
C PRO A 139 -1.12 -5.46 -2.21
N VAL A 140 -0.83 -5.26 -3.51
CA VAL A 140 0.50 -5.51 -4.08
C VAL A 140 1.54 -4.61 -3.42
N LEU A 141 1.21 -3.31 -3.23
CA LEU A 141 2.10 -2.37 -2.52
C LEU A 141 2.36 -2.85 -1.08
N SER A 142 1.34 -3.29 -0.34
CA SER A 142 1.49 -3.82 1.03
C SER A 142 2.33 -5.10 1.06
N LEU A 143 2.12 -6.00 0.10
CA LEU A 143 2.90 -7.22 -0.04
C LEU A 143 4.37 -6.91 -0.31
N ILE A 144 4.69 -6.27 -1.43
CA ILE A 144 6.07 -5.94 -1.80
C ILE A 144 6.75 -5.11 -0.71
N GLY A 145 6.02 -4.13 -0.16
CA GLY A 145 6.51 -3.28 0.93
C GLY A 145 6.90 -4.05 2.18
N SER A 146 6.21 -5.15 2.49
CA SER A 146 6.53 -5.98 3.65
C SER A 146 7.92 -6.62 3.57
N VAL A 147 8.39 -6.95 2.35
CA VAL A 147 9.77 -7.46 2.16
C VAL A 147 10.79 -6.39 2.55
N GLY A 148 10.61 -5.16 2.05
CA GLY A 148 11.51 -4.06 2.40
C GLY A 148 11.47 -3.71 3.88
N ALA A 149 10.28 -3.69 4.47
CA ALA A 149 10.12 -3.44 5.91
C ALA A 149 10.82 -4.50 6.75
N ALA A 150 10.77 -5.79 6.34
CA ALA A 150 11.47 -6.87 7.01
C ALA A 150 13.01 -6.77 6.85
N LEU A 151 13.49 -6.48 5.63
CA LEU A 151 14.93 -6.38 5.35
C LEU A 151 15.62 -5.17 6.00
N THR A 152 14.85 -4.15 6.38
CA THR A 152 15.38 -2.93 7.00
C THR A 152 15.22 -2.90 8.51
N LEU A 153 14.74 -3.99 9.13
CA LEU A 153 14.62 -4.12 10.59
C LEU A 153 16.00 -4.02 11.25
N GLY A 154 16.08 -3.29 12.35
CA GLY A 154 17.30 -3.11 13.12
C GLY A 154 18.36 -2.22 12.48
N VAL A 155 18.21 -1.79 11.23
CA VAL A 155 19.18 -0.96 10.52
C VAL A 155 19.01 0.51 10.89
N ARG A 156 20.12 1.19 11.25
CA ARG A 156 20.12 2.64 11.45
C ARG A 156 19.81 3.33 10.12
N GLY A 157 18.76 4.21 10.13
CA GLY A 157 18.28 4.84 8.89
C GLY A 157 17.44 3.92 8.00
N GLY A 158 16.91 2.83 8.53
CA GLY A 158 16.11 1.84 7.80
C GLY A 158 14.96 2.41 6.98
N SER A 159 14.36 3.55 7.40
CA SER A 159 13.29 4.21 6.65
C SER A 159 13.72 4.73 5.27
N VAL A 160 14.93 5.28 5.17
CA VAL A 160 15.50 5.75 3.89
C VAL A 160 15.85 4.55 3.02
N LEU A 161 16.47 3.53 3.62
CA LEU A 161 16.84 2.30 2.93
C LEU A 161 15.60 1.55 2.40
N LEU A 162 14.52 1.49 3.20
CA LEU A 162 13.22 0.95 2.79
C LEU A 162 12.71 1.65 1.53
N SER A 163 12.67 2.98 1.54
CA SER A 163 12.18 3.76 0.41
C SER A 163 13.02 3.51 -0.84
N LEU A 164 14.35 3.52 -0.72
CA LEU A 164 15.27 3.29 -1.83
C LEU A 164 15.12 1.89 -2.45
N LEU A 165 14.89 0.87 -1.61
CA LEU A 165 14.72 -0.51 -2.04
C LEU A 165 13.36 -0.75 -2.72
N ILE A 166 12.29 -0.17 -2.16
CA ILE A 166 10.91 -0.50 -2.54
C ILE A 166 10.39 0.36 -3.70
N LEU A 167 10.81 1.63 -3.81
CA LEU A 167 10.33 2.51 -4.88
C LEU A 167 10.53 1.93 -6.28
N PRO A 168 11.68 1.34 -6.67
CA PRO A 168 11.82 0.70 -7.98
C PRO A 168 10.87 -0.47 -8.20
N LEU A 169 10.57 -1.25 -7.14
CA LEU A 169 9.66 -2.39 -7.21
C LEU A 169 8.19 -1.97 -7.34
N TYR A 170 7.88 -0.74 -6.95
CA TYR A 170 6.54 -0.18 -7.08
C TYR A 170 6.24 0.39 -8.47
N ILE A 171 7.29 0.67 -9.28
CA ILE A 171 7.13 1.25 -10.62
C ILE A 171 6.15 0.46 -11.50
N PRO A 172 6.21 -0.87 -11.62
CA PRO A 172 5.26 -1.62 -12.44
C PRO A 172 3.80 -1.44 -11.98
N VAL A 173 3.57 -1.44 -10.66
CA VAL A 173 2.22 -1.24 -10.09
C VAL A 173 1.71 0.16 -10.42
N LEU A 174 2.57 1.17 -10.31
CA LEU A 174 2.26 2.55 -10.66
C LEU A 174 1.91 2.69 -12.15
N ILE A 175 2.74 2.12 -13.04
CA ILE A 175 2.53 2.21 -14.49
C ILE A 175 1.20 1.58 -14.89
N PHE A 176 0.90 0.38 -14.40
CA PHE A 176 -0.35 -0.30 -14.78
C PHE A 176 -1.56 0.31 -14.09
N GLY A 177 -1.44 0.76 -12.84
CA GLY A 177 -2.53 1.39 -12.12
C GLY A 177 -2.92 2.76 -12.69
N ALA A 178 -1.96 3.67 -12.82
CA ALA A 178 -2.19 4.99 -13.41
C ALA A 178 -2.52 4.87 -14.90
N GLY A 179 -1.86 3.95 -15.61
CA GLY A 179 -2.08 3.70 -17.05
C GLY A 179 -3.51 3.24 -17.35
N ALA A 180 -4.11 2.41 -16.50
CA ALA A 180 -5.51 1.99 -16.65
C ALA A 180 -6.48 3.16 -16.57
N VAL A 181 -6.31 4.03 -15.56
CA VAL A 181 -7.16 5.22 -15.38
C VAL A 181 -6.98 6.19 -16.55
N TYR A 182 -5.74 6.39 -17.01
CA TYR A 182 -5.45 7.21 -18.16
C TYR A 182 -6.08 6.63 -19.43
N ALA A 183 -5.92 5.33 -19.71
CA ALA A 183 -6.50 4.67 -20.87
C ALA A 183 -8.02 4.88 -20.90
N GLN A 184 -8.71 4.66 -19.77
CA GLN A 184 -10.14 4.91 -19.66
C GLN A 184 -10.50 6.37 -19.93
N SER A 185 -9.74 7.33 -19.40
CA SER A 185 -10.03 8.77 -19.58
C SER A 185 -9.93 9.26 -21.03
N VAL A 186 -9.21 8.52 -21.87
CA VAL A 186 -9.08 8.80 -23.31
C VAL A 186 -9.92 7.84 -24.19
N GLY A 187 -10.81 7.04 -23.58
CA GLY A 187 -11.70 6.12 -24.28
C GLY A 187 -11.06 4.83 -24.78
N LEU A 188 -9.87 4.47 -24.26
CA LEU A 188 -9.18 3.21 -24.56
C LEU A 188 -9.56 2.11 -23.56
N ASP A 189 -9.40 0.85 -23.98
CA ASP A 189 -9.65 -0.30 -23.10
C ASP A 189 -8.57 -0.44 -22.01
N ALA A 190 -9.01 -0.54 -20.76
CA ALA A 190 -8.16 -0.71 -19.60
C ALA A 190 -7.93 -2.19 -19.20
N SER A 191 -8.56 -3.15 -19.90
CA SER A 191 -8.56 -4.58 -19.51
C SER A 191 -7.15 -5.18 -19.41
N GLY A 192 -6.25 -4.80 -20.32
CA GLY A 192 -4.85 -5.22 -20.30
C GLY A 192 -4.13 -4.82 -19.01
N HIS A 193 -4.38 -3.59 -18.54
CA HIS A 193 -3.79 -3.09 -17.30
C HIS A 193 -4.33 -3.84 -16.06
N PHE A 194 -5.63 -4.12 -16.03
CA PHE A 194 -6.23 -4.94 -14.96
C PHE A 194 -5.66 -6.36 -14.93
N SER A 195 -5.46 -6.98 -16.10
CA SER A 195 -4.87 -8.31 -16.20
C SER A 195 -3.45 -8.34 -15.65
N LEU A 196 -2.63 -7.32 -15.95
CA LEU A 196 -1.25 -7.21 -15.47
C LEU A 196 -1.20 -6.92 -13.95
N LEU A 197 -2.07 -6.03 -13.44
CA LEU A 197 -2.19 -5.82 -11.98
C LEU A 197 -2.65 -7.09 -11.26
N GLY A 198 -3.61 -7.82 -11.83
CA GLY A 198 -4.06 -9.11 -11.30
C GLY A 198 -2.96 -10.15 -11.28
N ALA A 199 -2.16 -10.25 -12.35
CA ALA A 199 -1.01 -11.14 -12.42
C ALA A 199 0.05 -10.79 -11.36
N LEU A 200 0.35 -9.49 -11.19
CA LEU A 200 1.25 -9.01 -10.13
C LEU A 200 0.73 -9.35 -8.74
N LEU A 201 -0.58 -9.21 -8.51
CA LEU A 201 -1.20 -9.57 -7.23
C LEU A 201 -1.06 -11.06 -6.95
N ILE A 202 -1.37 -11.91 -7.92
CA ILE A 202 -1.26 -13.37 -7.77
C ILE A 202 0.21 -13.77 -7.48
N LEU A 203 1.16 -13.22 -8.24
CA LEU A 203 2.57 -13.47 -8.04
C LEU A 203 3.04 -13.01 -6.65
N ALA A 204 2.64 -11.81 -6.24
CA ALA A 204 2.97 -11.28 -4.93
C ALA A 204 2.38 -12.13 -3.79
N LEU A 205 1.12 -12.56 -3.91
CA LEU A 205 0.49 -13.44 -2.92
C LEU A 205 1.18 -14.81 -2.81
N ALA A 206 1.67 -15.34 -3.93
CA ALA A 206 2.36 -16.63 -3.95
C ALA A 206 3.75 -16.58 -3.34
N CYS A 207 4.52 -15.50 -3.58
CA CYS A 207 5.95 -15.44 -3.23
C CYS A 207 6.23 -14.61 -1.98
N VAL A 208 5.60 -13.45 -1.86
CA VAL A 208 5.98 -12.43 -0.84
C VAL A 208 5.84 -12.91 0.60
N PRO A 209 4.78 -13.61 1.03
CA PRO A 209 4.67 -14.06 2.42
C PRO A 209 5.85 -14.94 2.87
N TRP A 210 6.36 -15.77 1.96
CA TRP A 210 7.52 -16.62 2.22
C TRP A 210 8.80 -15.82 2.32
N VAL A 211 9.02 -14.90 1.38
CA VAL A 211 10.21 -14.03 1.34
C VAL A 211 10.25 -13.12 2.56
N SER A 212 9.14 -12.46 2.89
CA SER A 212 9.05 -11.58 4.07
C SER A 212 9.25 -12.37 5.37
N SER A 213 8.71 -13.58 5.44
CA SER A 213 8.92 -14.47 6.61
C SER A 213 10.39 -14.85 6.78
N ALA A 214 11.09 -15.17 5.69
CA ALA A 214 12.52 -15.45 5.72
C ALA A 214 13.34 -14.23 6.14
N ALA A 215 13.01 -13.04 5.59
CA ALA A 215 13.66 -11.79 5.94
C ALA A 215 13.48 -11.41 7.42
N VAL A 216 12.27 -11.57 7.98
CA VAL A 216 12.03 -11.33 9.42
C VAL A 216 12.84 -12.29 10.28
N LYS A 217 12.93 -13.58 9.91
CA LYS A 217 13.74 -14.55 10.67
C LYS A 217 15.20 -14.14 10.74
N ILE A 218 15.79 -13.76 9.60
CA ILE A 218 17.18 -13.29 9.53
C ILE A 218 17.40 -12.03 10.38
N ALA A 219 16.40 -11.16 10.48
CA ALA A 219 16.52 -9.92 11.25
C ALA A 219 16.47 -10.12 12.77
N ILE A 220 15.92 -11.24 13.25
CA ILE A 220 15.82 -11.57 14.69
C ILE A 220 16.87 -12.58 15.17
N GLU A 221 17.66 -13.18 14.25
CA GLU A 221 18.84 -14.00 14.55
C GLU A 221 20.06 -13.14 14.84
#